data_fbbaeaad934ab86416b0e9ea6dc0fddb
#
_entry.id   fbbaeaad934ab86416b0e9ea6dc0fddb
#
_cell.length_a   1.000
_cell.length_b   1.000
_cell.length_c   1.000
_cell.angle_alpha   90.00
_cell.angle_beta   90.00
_cell.angle_gamma   90.00
#
_symmetry.space_group_name_H-M   'P 1'
#
loop_
_entity.id
_entity.type
_entity.pdbx_description
1 polymer ?
#
loop_
_entity_poly.entity_id
_entity_poly.type
_entity_poly.pdbx_seq_one_letter_code
_entity_poly.pdbx_strand_id
1 'polypeptide(L)'
;MELIILAAIIQAGLIFLGGRKINFILNYGTYLLIFSYLLLLYVSWYNKDLKGIKLIALGIGLNFIVIVANSGQMPVLLASLYKAGLHDFVLTLKEGTYVTHTLITENTLFRFLADVIPLSPPFPDPSVVSVGDFLMFYGVFSLIQNAMLMKENN
;
A
#
# COMPACT_ATOMS: atom_id res chain seq x y z
N MET A 1 -15.89 2.44 11.64
CA MET A 1 -14.82 3.46 11.51
C MET A 1 -13.55 3.06 12.24
N GLU A 2 -13.66 2.49 13.41
CA GLU A 2 -12.53 2.09 14.27
C GLU A 2 -11.52 1.13 13.60
N LEU A 3 -12.00 0.14 12.84
CA LEU A 3 -11.12 -0.83 12.16
C LEU A 3 -10.27 -0.21 11.04
N ILE A 4 -10.79 0.82 10.33
CA ILE A 4 -9.99 1.57 9.34
C ILE A 4 -8.87 2.32 10.04
N ILE A 5 -9.20 2.98 11.16
CA ILE A 5 -8.23 3.72 11.96
C ILE A 5 -7.17 2.76 12.51
N LEU A 6 -7.58 1.60 13.01
CA LEU A 6 -6.64 0.57 13.49
C LEU A 6 -5.71 0.10 12.37
N ALA A 7 -6.25 -0.23 11.19
CA ALA A 7 -5.43 -0.63 10.04
C ALA A 7 -4.46 0.49 9.63
N ALA A 8 -4.91 1.74 9.59
CA ALA A 8 -4.07 2.89 9.25
C ALA A 8 -2.96 3.12 10.28
N ILE A 9 -3.24 2.98 11.58
CA ILE A 9 -2.23 3.09 12.65
C ILE A 9 -1.18 1.98 12.52
N ILE A 10 -1.59 0.75 12.24
CA ILE A 10 -0.67 -0.37 12.03
C ILE A 10 0.24 -0.08 10.84
N GLN A 11 -0.31 0.29 9.68
CA GLN A 11 0.48 0.57 8.48
C GLN A 11 1.40 1.78 8.66
N ALA A 12 0.91 2.89 9.21
CA ALA A 12 1.73 4.05 9.51
C ALA A 12 2.86 3.72 10.50
N GLY A 13 2.57 2.92 11.53
CA GLY A 13 3.57 2.43 12.48
C GLY A 13 4.65 1.59 11.80
N LEU A 14 4.27 0.68 10.90
CA LEU A 14 5.21 -0.15 10.15
C LEU A 14 6.07 0.68 9.19
N ILE A 15 5.52 1.69 8.52
CA ILE A 15 6.27 2.60 7.65
C ILE A 15 7.27 3.41 8.47
N PHE A 16 6.83 4.02 9.59
CA PHE A 16 7.66 4.89 10.41
C PHE A 16 8.76 4.14 11.17
N LEU A 17 8.48 2.92 11.62
CA LEU A 17 9.39 2.10 12.41
C LEU A 17 10.15 1.06 11.57
N GLY A 18 9.72 0.80 10.34
CA GLY A 18 10.21 -0.30 9.50
C GLY A 18 11.72 -0.25 9.20
N GLY A 19 12.31 0.96 9.12
CA GLY A 19 13.75 1.12 8.92
C GLY A 19 14.59 1.18 10.22
N ARG A 20 13.95 1.10 11.40
CA ARG A 20 14.62 1.34 12.70
C ARG A 20 15.22 0.10 13.37
N LYS A 21 15.24 -1.06 12.71
CA LYS A 21 15.81 -2.33 13.23
C LYS A 21 15.25 -2.74 14.63
N ILE A 22 13.98 -2.43 14.90
CA ILE A 22 13.31 -2.80 16.15
C ILE A 22 12.96 -4.28 16.09
N ASN A 23 13.47 -5.11 17.01
CA ASN A 23 13.26 -6.56 17.01
C ASN A 23 11.79 -6.98 16.91
N PHE A 24 10.87 -6.28 17.59
CA PHE A 24 9.45 -6.56 17.50
C PHE A 24 8.92 -6.37 16.06
N ILE A 25 9.30 -5.28 15.39
CA ILE A 25 8.90 -4.98 14.02
C ILE A 25 9.52 -5.99 13.05
N LEU A 26 10.78 -6.35 13.22
CA LEU A 26 11.44 -7.34 12.36
C LEU A 26 10.77 -8.73 12.47
N ASN A 27 10.34 -9.12 13.66
CA ASN A 27 9.75 -10.44 13.90
C ASN A 27 8.25 -10.52 13.55
N TYR A 28 7.50 -9.45 13.77
CA TYR A 28 6.04 -9.47 13.67
C TYR A 28 5.47 -8.53 12.61
N GLY A 29 6.27 -7.66 12.01
CA GLY A 29 5.81 -6.63 11.09
C GLY A 29 5.07 -7.19 9.88
N THR A 30 5.53 -8.28 9.29
CA THR A 30 4.86 -8.99 8.20
C THR A 30 3.45 -9.44 8.59
N TYR A 31 3.30 -10.04 9.77
CA TYR A 31 1.99 -10.49 10.27
C TYR A 31 1.05 -9.31 10.54
N LEU A 32 1.59 -8.21 11.09
CA LEU A 32 0.84 -6.98 11.32
C LEU A 32 0.40 -6.35 9.98
N LEU A 33 1.25 -6.36 8.97
CA LEU A 33 0.91 -5.87 7.63
C LEU A 33 -0.22 -6.70 7.02
N ILE A 34 -0.09 -8.02 6.99
CA ILE A 34 -1.13 -8.94 6.50
C ILE A 34 -2.43 -8.72 7.26
N PHE A 35 -2.39 -8.65 8.58
CA PHE A 35 -3.55 -8.40 9.42
C PHE A 35 -4.24 -7.07 9.08
N SER A 36 -3.48 -6.00 8.86
CA SER A 36 -4.03 -4.69 8.46
C SER A 36 -4.76 -4.76 7.11
N TYR A 37 -4.22 -5.50 6.13
CA TYR A 37 -4.88 -5.71 4.84
C TYR A 37 -6.18 -6.50 4.97
N LEU A 38 -6.21 -7.54 5.83
CA LEU A 38 -7.43 -8.30 6.12
C LEU A 38 -8.51 -7.42 6.77
N LEU A 39 -8.12 -6.52 7.69
CA LEU A 39 -9.06 -5.53 8.26
C LEU A 39 -9.63 -4.61 7.17
N LEU A 40 -8.80 -4.11 6.27
CA LEU A 40 -9.24 -3.24 5.17
C LEU A 40 -10.18 -3.96 4.21
N LEU A 41 -9.88 -5.22 3.86
CA LEU A 41 -10.77 -6.07 3.04
C LEU A 41 -12.11 -6.32 3.74
N TYR A 42 -12.09 -6.64 5.03
CA TYR A 42 -13.31 -6.83 5.82
C TYR A 42 -14.17 -5.57 5.85
N VAL A 43 -13.56 -4.41 6.11
CA VAL A 43 -14.28 -3.13 6.12
C VAL A 43 -14.85 -2.79 4.74
N SER A 44 -14.09 -3.05 3.68
CA SER A 44 -14.56 -2.85 2.30
C SER A 44 -15.75 -3.76 1.99
N TRP A 45 -15.71 -5.02 2.44
CA TRP A 45 -16.84 -5.95 2.31
C TRP A 45 -18.08 -5.46 3.05
N TYR A 46 -17.91 -4.99 4.29
CA TYR A 46 -19.03 -4.48 5.10
C TYR A 46 -19.67 -3.23 4.49
N ASN A 47 -18.92 -2.41 3.77
CA ASN A 47 -19.37 -1.17 3.13
C ASN A 47 -19.51 -1.29 1.60
N LYS A 48 -19.68 -2.50 1.07
CA LYS A 48 -19.69 -2.80 -0.38
C LYS A 48 -20.73 -2.03 -1.21
N ASP A 49 -21.76 -1.50 -0.58
CA ASP A 49 -22.85 -0.78 -1.22
C ASP A 49 -22.51 0.70 -1.46
N LEU A 50 -21.45 1.22 -0.82
CA LEU A 50 -20.98 2.56 -1.06
C LEU A 50 -20.26 2.66 -2.43
N LYS A 51 -20.54 3.75 -3.14
CA LYS A 51 -19.91 3.99 -4.46
C LYS A 51 -18.39 4.17 -4.29
N GLY A 52 -17.62 3.48 -5.13
CA GLY A 52 -16.16 3.49 -5.09
C GLY A 52 -15.53 2.38 -4.23
N ILE A 53 -16.25 1.84 -3.23
CA ILE A 53 -15.69 0.80 -2.32
C ILE A 53 -15.27 -0.46 -3.06
N LYS A 54 -15.98 -0.87 -4.11
CA LYS A 54 -15.59 -2.06 -4.90
C LYS A 54 -14.22 -1.88 -5.58
N LEU A 55 -13.89 -0.68 -6.04
CA LEU A 55 -12.58 -0.37 -6.61
C LEU A 55 -11.50 -0.32 -5.54
N ILE A 56 -11.81 0.26 -4.37
CA ILE A 56 -10.92 0.23 -3.21
C ILE A 56 -10.62 -1.22 -2.81
N ALA A 57 -11.65 -2.05 -2.67
CA ALA A 57 -11.50 -3.46 -2.31
C ALA A 57 -10.66 -4.24 -3.34
N LEU A 58 -10.87 -3.98 -4.64
CA LEU A 58 -10.10 -4.60 -5.70
C LEU A 58 -8.61 -4.19 -5.60
N GLY A 59 -8.32 -2.89 -5.42
CA GLY A 59 -6.95 -2.40 -5.26
C GLY A 59 -6.26 -3.00 -4.03
N ILE A 60 -6.93 -3.01 -2.88
CA ILE A 60 -6.43 -3.65 -1.66
C ILE A 60 -6.17 -5.15 -1.90
N GLY A 61 -7.09 -5.85 -2.58
CA GLY A 61 -6.96 -7.27 -2.88
C GLY A 61 -5.77 -7.58 -3.79
N LEU A 62 -5.53 -6.76 -4.83
CA LEU A 62 -4.38 -6.91 -5.72
C LEU A 62 -3.07 -6.73 -4.96
N ASN A 63 -2.94 -5.68 -4.16
CA ASN A 63 -1.75 -5.45 -3.35
C ASN A 63 -1.56 -6.56 -2.30
N PHE A 64 -2.64 -7.02 -1.67
CA PHE A 64 -2.59 -8.12 -0.72
C PHE A 64 -2.05 -9.42 -1.34
N ILE A 65 -2.52 -9.79 -2.56
CA ILE A 65 -2.04 -10.97 -3.28
C ILE A 65 -0.53 -10.86 -3.53
N VAL A 66 -0.05 -9.70 -4.00
CA VAL A 66 1.38 -9.49 -4.26
C VAL A 66 2.19 -9.61 -2.98
N ILE A 67 1.76 -8.97 -1.90
CA ILE A 67 2.44 -8.98 -0.61
C ILE A 67 2.53 -10.42 -0.07
N VAL A 68 1.42 -11.16 -0.05
CA VAL A 68 1.41 -12.54 0.46
C VAL A 68 2.28 -13.46 -0.41
N ALA A 69 2.24 -13.31 -1.74
CA ALA A 69 3.04 -14.10 -2.66
C ALA A 69 4.55 -13.83 -2.55
N ASN A 70 4.95 -12.68 -2.01
CA ASN A 70 6.35 -12.27 -1.87
C ASN A 70 6.79 -12.15 -0.40
N SER A 71 6.45 -13.17 0.39
CA SER A 71 6.88 -13.31 1.80
C SER A 71 6.42 -12.16 2.72
N GLY A 72 5.32 -11.52 2.38
CA GLY A 72 4.71 -10.45 3.18
C GLY A 72 5.32 -9.08 2.96
N GLN A 73 6.04 -8.88 1.87
CA GLN A 73 6.61 -7.58 1.49
C GLN A 73 6.12 -7.16 0.10
N MET A 74 5.89 -5.87 -0.10
CA MET A 74 5.57 -5.30 -1.40
C MET A 74 6.84 -5.13 -2.23
N PRO A 75 6.98 -5.81 -3.39
CA PRO A 75 8.15 -5.63 -4.24
C PRO A 75 8.12 -4.29 -4.95
N VAL A 76 9.27 -3.61 -5.03
CA VAL A 76 9.44 -2.30 -5.68
C VAL A 76 10.49 -2.38 -6.76
N LEU A 77 10.23 -1.75 -7.91
CA LEU A 77 11.18 -1.70 -9.02
C LEU A 77 12.28 -0.66 -8.75
N LEU A 78 13.53 -1.13 -8.70
CA LEU A 78 14.70 -0.28 -8.43
C LEU A 78 14.80 0.92 -9.40
N ALA A 79 14.54 0.71 -10.68
CA ALA A 79 14.56 1.79 -11.68
C ALA A 79 13.50 2.86 -11.43
N SER A 80 12.33 2.47 -10.88
CA SER A 80 11.25 3.39 -10.54
C SER A 80 11.58 4.21 -9.30
N LEU A 81 12.27 3.63 -8.31
CA LEU A 81 12.77 4.37 -7.15
C LEU A 81 13.75 5.47 -7.56
N TYR A 82 14.71 5.16 -8.44
CA TYR A 82 15.63 6.17 -8.96
C TYR A 82 14.93 7.27 -9.76
N LYS A 83 13.95 6.92 -10.60
CA LYS A 83 13.13 7.90 -11.34
C LYS A 83 12.31 8.81 -10.43
N ALA A 84 11.82 8.28 -9.31
CA ALA A 84 11.11 9.06 -8.30
C ALA A 84 12.04 9.90 -7.40
N GLY A 85 13.37 9.73 -7.49
CA GLY A 85 14.34 10.47 -6.67
C GLY A 85 14.52 9.89 -5.26
N LEU A 86 14.08 8.66 -5.00
CA LEU A 86 14.05 8.03 -3.67
C LEU A 86 15.36 7.27 -3.36
N HIS A 87 16.51 7.96 -3.47
CA HIS A 87 17.83 7.36 -3.33
C HIS A 87 18.09 6.77 -1.93
N ASP A 88 17.67 7.47 -0.87
CA ASP A 88 17.85 7.03 0.51
C ASP A 88 17.00 5.78 0.81
N PHE A 89 15.81 5.70 0.23
CA PHE A 89 14.95 4.52 0.36
C PHE A 89 15.57 3.29 -0.33
N VAL A 90 16.25 3.48 -1.47
CA VAL A 90 17.02 2.41 -2.14
C VAL A 90 18.10 1.84 -1.21
N LEU A 91 18.82 2.68 -0.47
CA LEU A 91 19.85 2.23 0.46
C LEU A 91 19.22 1.38 1.58
N THR A 92 18.13 1.85 2.17
CA THR A 92 17.40 1.13 3.22
C THR A 92 16.90 -0.25 2.75
N LEU A 93 16.36 -0.33 1.52
CA LEU A 93 15.90 -1.60 0.95
C LEU A 93 17.06 -2.57 0.66
N LYS A 94 18.21 -2.08 0.22
CA LYS A 94 19.41 -2.90 0.00
C LYS A 94 19.98 -3.49 1.28
N GLU A 95 19.80 -2.84 2.43
CA GLU A 95 20.16 -3.38 3.73
C GLU A 95 19.28 -4.58 4.16
N GLY A 96 18.14 -4.80 3.49
CA GLY A 96 17.23 -5.91 3.78
C GLY A 96 16.52 -5.83 5.14
N THR A 97 16.52 -4.67 5.77
CA THR A 97 15.93 -4.46 7.10
C THR A 97 14.54 -3.84 7.05
N TYR A 98 14.07 -3.44 5.87
CA TYR A 98 12.75 -2.83 5.72
C TYR A 98 11.66 -3.92 5.65
N VAL A 99 10.64 -3.78 6.50
CA VAL A 99 9.67 -4.87 6.74
C VAL A 99 8.55 -4.91 5.71
N THR A 100 8.12 -3.75 5.19
CA THR A 100 6.93 -3.67 4.33
C THR A 100 7.24 -3.76 2.83
N HIS A 101 8.49 -3.47 2.43
CA HIS A 101 8.89 -3.46 1.02
C HIS A 101 10.21 -4.20 0.79
N THR A 102 10.39 -4.69 -0.43
CA THR A 102 11.62 -5.34 -0.91
C THR A 102 11.89 -4.95 -2.36
N LEU A 103 13.11 -5.15 -2.84
CA LEU A 103 13.42 -4.93 -4.25
C LEU A 103 12.91 -6.09 -5.11
N ILE A 104 12.45 -5.79 -6.33
CA ILE A 104 12.11 -6.80 -7.33
C ILE A 104 13.37 -7.59 -7.72
N THR A 105 13.26 -8.92 -7.67
CA THR A 105 14.28 -9.89 -8.07
C THR A 105 13.75 -10.83 -9.15
N GLU A 106 14.57 -11.76 -9.65
CA GLU A 106 14.12 -12.77 -10.62
C GLU A 106 13.04 -13.68 -10.07
N ASN A 107 13.00 -13.92 -8.77
CA ASN A 107 12.03 -14.78 -8.09
C ASN A 107 10.75 -14.05 -7.68
N THR A 108 10.64 -12.74 -7.91
CA THR A 108 9.45 -11.97 -7.54
C THR A 108 8.24 -12.42 -8.33
N LEU A 109 7.16 -12.75 -7.63
CA LEU A 109 5.86 -13.13 -8.21
C LEU A 109 5.02 -11.89 -8.50
N PHE A 110 4.18 -11.96 -9.53
CA PHE A 110 3.24 -10.88 -9.93
C PHE A 110 3.91 -9.50 -10.11
N ARG A 111 5.10 -9.45 -10.73
CA ARG A 111 5.88 -8.21 -10.92
C ARG A 111 5.09 -7.04 -11.52
N PHE A 112 4.11 -7.32 -12.38
CA PHE A 112 3.27 -6.31 -13.03
C PHE A 112 2.27 -5.64 -12.08
N LEU A 113 1.98 -6.26 -10.92
CA LEU A 113 1.14 -5.71 -9.84
C LEU A 113 1.98 -5.07 -8.71
N ALA A 114 3.31 -5.21 -8.77
CA ALA A 114 4.23 -4.62 -7.80
C ALA A 114 4.31 -3.08 -7.97
N ASP A 115 5.03 -2.43 -7.08
CA ASP A 115 5.30 -0.98 -7.17
C ASP A 115 6.29 -0.70 -8.29
N VAL A 116 5.77 -0.38 -9.47
CA VAL A 116 6.57 -0.19 -10.69
C VAL A 116 6.39 1.19 -11.33
N ILE A 117 5.38 1.95 -10.91
CA ILE A 117 5.01 3.23 -11.54
C ILE A 117 5.58 4.39 -10.70
N PRO A 118 6.60 5.11 -11.20
CA PRO A 118 7.19 6.22 -10.45
C PRO A 118 6.30 7.47 -10.52
N LEU A 119 6.01 8.06 -9.38
CA LEU A 119 5.45 9.40 -9.23
C LEU A 119 6.62 10.36 -8.94
N SER A 120 7.18 10.94 -10.01
CA SER A 120 8.34 11.82 -9.93
C SER A 120 7.91 13.29 -9.70
N PRO A 121 8.79 14.19 -9.27
CA PRO A 121 8.51 15.62 -9.29
C PRO A 121 7.96 16.06 -10.66
N PRO A 122 6.94 16.95 -10.70
CA PRO A 122 6.51 17.88 -9.66
C PRO A 122 5.45 17.35 -8.66
N PHE A 123 5.23 16.04 -8.55
CA PHE A 123 4.38 15.52 -7.49
C PHE A 123 4.91 15.97 -6.12
N PRO A 124 4.02 16.46 -5.21
CA PRO A 124 4.44 16.97 -3.91
C PRO A 124 5.13 15.93 -3.02
N ASP A 125 4.74 14.67 -3.19
CA ASP A 125 5.28 13.52 -2.45
C ASP A 125 5.73 12.44 -3.45
N PRO A 126 7.00 12.48 -3.89
CA PRO A 126 7.53 11.49 -4.81
C PRO A 126 7.43 10.08 -4.23
N SER A 127 6.91 9.13 -5.01
CA SER A 127 6.69 7.76 -4.56
C SER A 127 6.73 6.78 -5.73
N VAL A 128 6.70 5.49 -5.45
CA VAL A 128 6.47 4.46 -6.46
C VAL A 128 5.19 3.72 -6.07
N VAL A 129 4.29 3.54 -7.02
CA VAL A 129 2.96 2.99 -6.78
C VAL A 129 2.67 1.81 -7.69
N SER A 130 1.72 0.98 -7.27
CA SER A 130 1.19 -0.18 -7.98
C SER A 130 -0.08 0.16 -8.77
N VAL A 131 -0.52 -0.77 -9.60
CA VAL A 131 -1.86 -0.72 -10.23
C VAL A 131 -2.96 -0.76 -9.16
N GLY A 132 -2.76 -1.51 -8.06
CA GLY A 132 -3.69 -1.56 -6.95
C GLY A 132 -3.89 -0.20 -6.28
N ASP A 133 -2.82 0.59 -6.14
CA ASP A 133 -2.90 1.95 -5.56
C ASP A 133 -3.72 2.89 -6.43
N PHE A 134 -3.56 2.84 -7.76
CA PHE A 134 -4.40 3.63 -8.67
C PHE A 134 -5.89 3.29 -8.54
N LEU A 135 -6.22 2.00 -8.41
CA LEU A 135 -7.61 1.59 -8.18
C LEU A 135 -8.14 2.11 -6.85
N MET A 136 -7.32 2.07 -5.79
CA MET A 136 -7.68 2.64 -4.48
C MET A 136 -7.88 4.15 -4.57
N PHE A 137 -6.97 4.90 -5.20
CA PHE A 137 -7.09 6.36 -5.37
C PHE A 137 -8.36 6.73 -6.14
N TYR A 138 -8.64 6.06 -7.25
CA TYR A 138 -9.85 6.32 -8.03
C TYR A 138 -11.12 5.94 -7.26
N GLY A 139 -11.08 4.85 -6.49
CA GLY A 139 -12.17 4.42 -5.64
C GLY A 139 -12.46 5.43 -4.53
N VAL A 140 -11.43 5.95 -3.86
CA VAL A 140 -11.54 7.02 -2.84
C VAL A 140 -12.09 8.31 -3.46
N PHE A 141 -11.56 8.72 -4.62
CA PHE A 141 -12.08 9.88 -5.35
C PHE A 141 -13.59 9.74 -5.64
N SER A 142 -13.99 8.59 -6.18
CA SER A 142 -15.40 8.31 -6.49
C SER A 142 -16.29 8.31 -5.24
N LEU A 143 -15.79 7.80 -4.11
CA LEU A 143 -16.50 7.79 -2.82
C LEU A 143 -16.74 9.22 -2.33
N ILE A 144 -15.68 10.05 -2.31
CA ILE A 144 -15.76 11.45 -1.86
C ILE A 144 -16.68 12.25 -2.76
N GLN A 145 -16.50 12.15 -4.08
CA GLN A 145 -17.35 12.85 -5.06
C GLN A 145 -18.83 12.51 -4.85
N ASN A 146 -19.15 11.23 -4.68
CA ASN A 146 -20.54 10.82 -4.47
C ASN A 146 -21.10 11.33 -3.15
N ALA A 147 -20.29 11.35 -2.07
CA ALA A 147 -20.73 11.88 -0.78
C ALA A 147 -21.01 13.39 -0.83
N MET A 148 -20.20 14.15 -1.61
CA MET A 148 -20.43 15.60 -1.81
C MET A 148 -21.71 15.86 -2.58
N LEU A 149 -21.95 15.13 -3.71
CA LEU A 149 -23.15 15.30 -4.53
C LEU A 149 -24.45 14.91 -3.82
N MET A 150 -24.42 13.92 -2.92
CA MET A 150 -25.59 13.58 -2.12
C MET A 150 -25.95 14.67 -1.09
N LYS A 151 -24.97 15.43 -0.62
CA LYS A 151 -25.20 16.53 0.33
C LYS A 151 -25.83 17.75 -0.33
N GLU A 152 -25.59 17.98 -1.61
CA GLU A 152 -26.21 19.10 -2.36
C GLU A 152 -27.67 18.87 -2.69
N ASN A 153 -28.14 17.61 -2.71
CA ASN A 153 -29.51 17.22 -3.08
C ASN A 153 -30.46 17.06 -1.86
N ASN A 154 -30.00 17.30 -0.63
CA ASN A 154 -30.76 17.32 0.62
C ASN A 154 -30.77 18.74 1.22
#